data_d3b5709d0accbad9916a8161dece1575
#
_entry.id   d3b5709d0accbad9916a8161dece1575
#
_cell.length_a   1.000
_cell.length_b   1.000
_cell.length_c   1.000
_cell.angle_alpha   90.00
_cell.angle_beta   90.00
_cell.angle_gamma   90.00
#
_symmetry.space_group_name_H-M   'P 1'
#
loop_
_entity.id
_entity.type
_entity.pdbx_description
1 polymer ?
#
loop_
_entity_poly.entity_id
_entity_poly.type
_entity_poly.pdbx_seq_one_letter_code
_entity_poly.pdbx_strand_id
1 'polypeptide(L)'
;MKRVILIVLPLFFLLSFSAKKKRRFIPPGMVRISDTLFMDKTEVTNLSWYEYLYWLKNMYGSDSPEYQAAVPDSTVWLYDGMSSNLPWQNSFKQIKFFKDYPVSGISYDQALAFCKWRTDRVRHFVSLSDRYRDCDFSFRLPSCAEWEFVSDGSPEVFSHLNPPIVINASPTATIMNVTWPANLHFEQGASFSHPIAVGSYKPNRLGIYDMTGNVAEMLREKGLAKGGSFYHSVSEARNGKSISYEKATAWLGFRCVCVVYYKK
;
A
#
# COMPACT_ATOMS: atom_id res chain seq x y z
N MET A 1 18.71 14.41 -82.73
CA MET A 1 18.29 15.24 -81.61
C MET A 1 17.64 14.32 -80.61
N LYS A 2 18.34 13.95 -79.51
CA LYS A 2 17.80 13.10 -78.43
C LYS A 2 17.20 14.02 -77.34
N ARG A 3 15.90 13.89 -77.11
CA ARG A 3 15.21 14.62 -76.02
C ARG A 3 15.43 13.86 -74.70
N VAL A 4 16.09 14.51 -73.72
CA VAL A 4 16.22 14.04 -72.35
C VAL A 4 14.98 14.49 -71.57
N ILE A 5 14.18 13.53 -71.10
CA ILE A 5 13.05 13.80 -70.23
C ILE A 5 13.56 13.77 -68.81
N LEU A 6 13.57 14.93 -68.14
CA LEU A 6 13.93 15.06 -66.73
C LEU A 6 12.70 14.73 -65.89
N ILE A 7 12.68 13.56 -65.22
CA ILE A 7 11.62 13.20 -64.27
C ILE A 7 11.97 13.81 -62.92
N VAL A 8 11.27 14.87 -62.52
CA VAL A 8 11.36 15.44 -61.18
C VAL A 8 10.43 14.64 -60.28
N LEU A 9 11.01 13.79 -59.41
CA LEU A 9 10.27 13.11 -58.32
C LEU A 9 10.03 14.12 -57.20
N PRO A 10 8.77 14.32 -56.72
CA PRO A 10 8.51 15.16 -55.56
C PRO A 10 8.94 14.40 -54.29
N LEU A 11 9.92 14.93 -53.59
CA LEU A 11 10.38 14.46 -52.29
C LEU A 11 9.30 14.80 -51.24
N PHE A 12 8.42 13.85 -50.96
CA PHE A 12 7.49 13.95 -49.82
C PHE A 12 8.29 13.83 -48.53
N PHE A 13 8.63 14.94 -47.92
CA PHE A 13 9.09 15.00 -46.52
C PHE A 13 7.91 14.59 -45.61
N LEU A 14 7.84 13.33 -45.24
CA LEU A 14 7.04 12.84 -44.15
C LEU A 14 7.59 13.44 -42.83
N LEU A 15 7.10 14.61 -42.46
CA LEU A 15 7.25 15.15 -41.12
C LEU A 15 6.51 14.20 -40.17
N SER A 16 7.22 13.19 -39.68
CA SER A 16 6.74 12.40 -38.56
C SER A 16 6.69 13.32 -37.33
N PHE A 17 5.53 13.89 -37.06
CA PHE A 17 5.22 14.49 -35.77
C PHE A 17 5.29 13.39 -34.71
N SER A 18 6.47 13.16 -34.15
CA SER A 18 6.60 12.39 -32.92
C SER A 18 5.91 13.18 -31.81
N ALA A 19 4.62 12.91 -31.59
CA ALA A 19 3.91 13.44 -30.46
C ALA A 19 4.68 13.00 -29.21
N LYS A 20 5.36 13.94 -28.55
CA LYS A 20 6.01 13.68 -27.25
C LYS A 20 4.95 13.09 -26.35
N LYS A 21 5.03 11.78 -26.09
CA LYS A 21 4.13 11.07 -25.17
C LYS A 21 4.14 11.83 -23.86
N LYS A 22 3.05 12.54 -23.52
CA LYS A 22 2.94 13.26 -22.25
C LYS A 22 3.29 12.27 -21.14
N ARG A 23 4.35 12.53 -20.41
CA ARG A 23 4.72 11.67 -19.26
C ARG A 23 3.59 11.77 -18.24
N ARG A 24 2.84 10.69 -18.08
CA ARG A 24 1.75 10.61 -17.11
C ARG A 24 2.32 10.69 -15.69
N PHE A 25 1.62 11.38 -14.82
CA PHE A 25 1.96 11.47 -13.41
C PHE A 25 1.83 10.10 -12.76
N ILE A 26 2.83 9.71 -11.98
CA ILE A 26 2.80 8.53 -11.11
C ILE A 26 2.97 9.07 -9.68
N PRO A 27 1.97 8.88 -8.80
CA PRO A 27 2.09 9.30 -7.41
C PRO A 27 3.29 8.62 -6.73
N PRO A 28 4.05 9.34 -5.89
CA PRO A 28 5.20 8.76 -5.20
C PRO A 28 4.81 7.54 -4.36
N GLY A 29 5.66 6.49 -4.40
CA GLY A 29 5.44 5.27 -3.63
C GLY A 29 4.36 4.33 -4.17
N MET A 30 3.77 4.62 -5.33
CA MET A 30 2.66 3.85 -5.88
C MET A 30 3.03 3.08 -7.14
N VAL A 31 2.26 2.03 -7.40
CA VAL A 31 2.27 1.24 -8.64
C VAL A 31 1.03 1.58 -9.46
N ARG A 32 1.22 1.63 -10.77
CA ARG A 32 0.12 1.84 -11.70
C ARG A 32 -0.67 0.55 -11.90
N ILE A 33 -1.97 0.60 -11.61
CA ILE A 33 -2.90 -0.51 -11.81
C ILE A 33 -3.65 -0.36 -13.13
N SER A 34 -4.07 0.88 -13.43
CA SER A 34 -4.71 1.21 -14.70
C SER A 34 -4.28 2.60 -15.17
N ASP A 35 -4.91 3.14 -16.20
CA ASP A 35 -4.63 4.48 -16.69
C ASP A 35 -4.89 5.59 -15.67
N THR A 36 -5.79 5.34 -14.73
CA THR A 36 -6.22 6.33 -13.73
C THR A 36 -6.11 5.84 -12.30
N LEU A 37 -5.86 4.54 -12.06
CA LEU A 37 -5.78 3.95 -10.73
C LEU A 37 -4.35 3.54 -10.39
N PHE A 38 -3.90 3.93 -9.22
CA PHE A 38 -2.62 3.57 -8.63
C PHE A 38 -2.85 3.04 -7.23
N MET A 39 -1.97 2.15 -6.76
CA MET A 39 -2.03 1.59 -5.41
C MET A 39 -0.65 1.71 -4.75
N ASP A 40 -0.62 1.94 -3.44
CA ASP A 40 0.62 1.95 -2.67
C ASP A 40 1.36 0.62 -2.81
N LYS A 41 2.69 0.69 -2.94
CA LYS A 41 3.54 -0.50 -3.04
C LYS A 41 3.48 -1.36 -1.78
N THR A 42 3.30 -0.74 -0.65
CA THR A 42 3.28 -1.35 0.68
C THR A 42 2.12 -0.79 1.48
N GLU A 43 1.89 -1.29 2.67
CA GLU A 43 1.03 -0.64 3.65
C GLU A 43 1.59 0.74 4.02
N VAL A 44 0.74 1.62 4.54
CA VAL A 44 1.16 2.90 5.12
C VAL A 44 2.03 2.64 6.34
N THR A 45 3.21 3.24 6.36
CA THR A 45 4.21 3.02 7.41
C THR A 45 4.04 3.97 8.59
N ASN A 46 4.67 3.61 9.72
CA ASN A 46 4.81 4.51 10.86
C ASN A 46 5.49 5.83 10.49
N LEU A 47 6.45 5.82 9.54
CA LEU A 47 7.09 7.05 9.04
C LEU A 47 6.07 7.96 8.35
N SER A 48 5.28 7.40 7.43
CA SER A 48 4.25 8.17 6.73
C SER A 48 3.21 8.74 7.69
N TRP A 49 2.84 7.96 8.72
CA TRP A 49 1.94 8.44 9.76
C TRP A 49 2.56 9.52 10.64
N TYR A 50 3.84 9.37 10.97
CA TYR A 50 4.59 10.38 11.71
C TYR A 50 4.68 11.71 10.94
N GLU A 51 4.89 11.68 9.62
CA GLU A 51 4.86 12.87 8.77
C GLU A 51 3.50 13.57 8.82
N TYR A 52 2.41 12.80 8.85
CA TYR A 52 1.06 13.34 9.04
C TYR A 52 0.89 14.00 10.39
N LEU A 53 1.29 13.34 11.48
CA LEU A 53 1.25 13.92 12.84
C LEU A 53 2.13 15.15 12.95
N TYR A 54 3.33 15.13 12.36
CA TYR A 54 4.23 16.29 12.35
C TYR A 54 3.58 17.48 11.64
N TRP A 55 2.92 17.25 10.52
CA TRP A 55 2.21 18.28 9.81
C TRP A 55 1.05 18.86 10.65
N LEU A 56 0.23 18.01 11.26
CA LEU A 56 -0.87 18.44 12.15
C LEU A 56 -0.35 19.29 13.31
N LYS A 57 0.74 18.83 13.95
CA LYS A 57 1.37 19.55 15.05
C LYS A 57 1.84 20.95 14.64
N ASN A 58 2.44 21.09 13.45
CA ASN A 58 2.91 22.38 12.97
C ASN A 58 1.77 23.31 12.54
N MET A 59 0.65 22.77 12.08
CA MET A 59 -0.49 23.56 11.62
C MET A 59 -1.41 24.00 12.76
N TYR A 60 -1.62 23.12 13.74
CA TYR A 60 -2.67 23.30 14.76
C TYR A 60 -2.13 23.25 16.19
N GLY A 61 -0.92 22.77 16.43
CA GLY A 61 -0.36 22.52 17.75
C GLY A 61 -0.59 21.10 18.25
N SER A 62 0.25 20.66 19.21
CA SER A 62 0.14 19.31 19.81
C SER A 62 -1.12 19.07 20.62
N ASP A 63 -1.70 20.13 21.15
CA ASP A 63 -2.87 20.05 22.03
C ASP A 63 -4.20 20.23 21.26
N SER A 64 -4.12 20.41 19.94
CA SER A 64 -5.30 20.58 19.10
C SER A 64 -6.13 19.30 18.98
N PRO A 65 -7.45 19.42 18.83
CA PRO A 65 -8.33 18.28 18.58
C PRO A 65 -7.90 17.47 17.34
N GLU A 66 -7.41 18.13 16.29
CA GLU A 66 -6.94 17.52 15.04
C GLU A 66 -5.74 16.62 15.27
N TYR A 67 -4.75 17.09 16.04
CA TYR A 67 -3.58 16.29 16.37
C TYR A 67 -3.94 15.13 17.28
N GLN A 68 -4.68 15.38 18.35
CA GLN A 68 -5.06 14.36 19.33
C GLN A 68 -5.94 13.27 18.69
N ALA A 69 -6.85 13.64 17.80
CA ALA A 69 -7.68 12.68 17.06
C ALA A 69 -6.87 11.81 16.09
N ALA A 70 -5.67 12.23 15.68
CA ALA A 70 -4.82 11.48 14.75
C ALA A 70 -3.81 10.57 15.47
N VAL A 71 -3.65 10.68 16.80
CA VAL A 71 -2.70 9.83 17.55
C VAL A 71 -3.20 8.37 17.54
N PRO A 72 -2.37 7.40 17.12
CA PRO A 72 -2.74 5.99 17.16
C PRO A 72 -2.97 5.50 18.60
N ASP A 73 -3.93 4.60 18.76
CA ASP A 73 -4.19 3.93 20.04
C ASP A 73 -3.10 2.88 20.33
N SER A 74 -2.18 3.21 21.21
CA SER A 74 -1.12 2.29 21.64
C SER A 74 -1.61 1.18 22.59
N THR A 75 -2.84 1.30 23.12
CA THR A 75 -3.39 0.29 24.05
C THR A 75 -3.83 -0.99 23.34
N VAL A 76 -3.98 -0.97 22.02
CA VAL A 76 -4.33 -2.16 21.21
C VAL A 76 -3.38 -3.33 21.42
N TRP A 77 -2.14 -3.07 21.80
CA TRP A 77 -1.13 -4.07 22.07
C TRP A 77 -1.23 -4.74 23.44
N LEU A 78 -2.07 -4.19 24.34
CA LEU A 78 -2.25 -4.71 25.69
C LEU A 78 -3.32 -5.82 25.78
N TYR A 79 -4.24 -5.88 24.79
CA TYR A 79 -5.40 -6.76 24.86
C TYR A 79 -5.17 -8.18 24.36
N ASP A 80 -4.12 -8.43 23.57
CA ASP A 80 -3.88 -9.73 22.95
C ASP A 80 -2.93 -10.65 23.79
N GLY A 81 -2.90 -10.46 25.11
CA GLY A 81 -2.03 -11.25 26.00
C GLY A 81 -0.54 -10.98 25.83
N MET A 82 -0.18 -9.94 25.08
CA MET A 82 1.18 -9.50 24.89
C MET A 82 1.66 -8.70 26.09
N SER A 83 2.90 -8.96 26.50
CA SER A 83 3.53 -8.26 27.62
C SER A 83 3.57 -6.76 27.38
N SER A 84 3.25 -5.97 28.39
CA SER A 84 3.21 -4.50 28.37
C SER A 84 4.54 -3.80 28.04
N ASN A 85 5.61 -4.52 27.82
CA ASN A 85 6.97 -3.98 27.62
C ASN A 85 7.57 -4.27 26.25
N LEU A 86 6.75 -4.63 25.25
CA LEU A 86 7.27 -4.95 23.92
C LEU A 86 7.61 -3.67 23.14
N PRO A 87 8.78 -3.62 22.45
CA PRO A 87 9.24 -2.41 21.76
C PRO A 87 8.26 -1.82 20.76
N TRP A 88 7.44 -2.65 20.09
CA TRP A 88 6.47 -2.24 19.08
C TRP A 88 5.19 -1.61 19.63
N GLN A 89 4.88 -1.74 20.94
CA GLN A 89 3.70 -1.10 21.55
C GLN A 89 3.72 0.42 21.42
N ASN A 90 4.89 1.00 21.29
CA ASN A 90 5.09 2.42 21.05
C ASN A 90 5.83 2.67 19.73
N SER A 91 5.62 1.81 18.72
CA SER A 91 6.39 1.83 17.48
C SER A 91 6.35 3.19 16.78
N PHE A 92 5.23 3.91 16.79
CA PHE A 92 5.14 5.24 16.22
C PHE A 92 5.89 6.30 17.07
N LYS A 93 6.05 6.10 18.40
CA LYS A 93 6.89 6.97 19.26
C LYS A 93 8.37 6.63 19.14
N GLN A 94 8.70 5.38 18.76
CA GLN A 94 10.04 4.88 18.54
C GLN A 94 10.39 4.84 17.04
N ILE A 95 10.04 5.90 16.33
CA ILE A 95 10.17 5.98 14.86
C ILE A 95 11.55 5.60 14.34
N LYS A 96 12.61 5.82 15.09
CA LYS A 96 13.97 5.47 14.72
C LYS A 96 14.14 3.98 14.40
N PHE A 97 13.41 3.11 15.09
CA PHE A 97 13.52 1.64 14.96
C PHE A 97 12.40 1.04 14.12
N PHE A 98 11.21 1.65 14.14
CA PHE A 98 9.99 1.09 13.57
C PHE A 98 9.40 1.93 12.43
N LYS A 99 10.20 2.84 11.84
CA LYS A 99 9.75 3.75 10.78
C LYS A 99 9.15 3.03 9.57
N ASP A 100 9.72 1.88 9.21
CA ASP A 100 9.34 1.10 8.05
C ASP A 100 8.31 -0.01 8.37
N TYR A 101 7.82 -0.08 9.60
CA TYR A 101 6.74 -1.00 9.99
C TYR A 101 5.37 -0.39 9.62
N PRO A 102 4.37 -1.23 9.32
CA PRO A 102 3.04 -0.72 9.04
C PRO A 102 2.46 -0.01 10.26
N VAL A 103 1.72 1.06 10.03
CA VAL A 103 0.98 1.72 11.11
C VAL A 103 -0.20 0.85 11.53
N SER A 104 -0.40 0.73 12.82
CA SER A 104 -1.54 0.03 13.44
C SER A 104 -2.08 0.81 14.65
N GLY A 105 -3.15 0.33 15.27
CA GLY A 105 -3.82 1.08 16.34
C GLY A 105 -4.55 2.33 15.82
N ILE A 106 -4.94 2.33 14.56
CA ILE A 106 -5.68 3.42 13.92
C ILE A 106 -7.12 3.01 13.61
N SER A 107 -8.04 3.95 13.72
CA SER A 107 -9.43 3.77 13.35
C SER A 107 -9.64 3.98 11.83
N TYR A 108 -10.79 3.56 11.35
CA TYR A 108 -11.23 3.82 9.98
C TYR A 108 -11.26 5.32 9.65
N ASP A 109 -11.78 6.12 10.56
CA ASP A 109 -11.93 7.56 10.35
C ASP A 109 -10.55 8.27 10.34
N GLN A 110 -9.59 7.78 11.13
CA GLN A 110 -8.19 8.21 11.07
C GLN A 110 -7.54 7.86 9.73
N ALA A 111 -7.78 6.66 9.19
CA ALA A 111 -7.27 6.27 7.87
C ALA A 111 -7.86 7.16 6.76
N LEU A 112 -9.15 7.50 6.82
CA LEU A 112 -9.77 8.45 5.89
C LEU A 112 -9.18 9.86 6.00
N ALA A 113 -8.93 10.34 7.23
CA ALA A 113 -8.30 11.63 7.46
C ALA A 113 -6.87 11.69 6.88
N PHE A 114 -6.10 10.62 7.03
CA PHE A 114 -4.80 10.48 6.38
C PHE A 114 -4.90 10.54 4.85
N CYS A 115 -5.83 9.81 4.25
CA CYS A 115 -6.04 9.83 2.79
C CYS A 115 -6.37 11.25 2.29
N LYS A 116 -7.21 11.98 3.02
CA LYS A 116 -7.55 13.37 2.72
C LYS A 116 -6.31 14.27 2.83
N TRP A 117 -5.57 14.18 3.94
CA TRP A 117 -4.32 14.93 4.12
C TRP A 117 -3.32 14.65 2.99
N ARG A 118 -3.09 13.38 2.63
CA ARG A 118 -2.19 13.00 1.54
C ARG A 118 -2.65 13.59 0.19
N THR A 119 -3.95 13.60 -0.07
CA THR A 119 -4.54 14.24 -1.24
C THR A 119 -4.15 15.72 -1.29
N ASP A 120 -4.37 16.43 -0.20
CA ASP A 120 -4.11 17.87 -0.11
C ASP A 120 -2.60 18.18 -0.24
N ARG A 121 -1.72 17.33 0.34
CA ARG A 121 -0.26 17.49 0.21
C ARG A 121 0.22 17.28 -1.20
N VAL A 122 -0.24 16.22 -1.87
CA VAL A 122 0.15 15.92 -3.25
C VAL A 122 -0.40 17.00 -4.20
N ARG A 123 -1.62 17.45 -4.03
CA ARG A 123 -2.19 18.57 -4.79
C ARG A 123 -1.36 19.83 -4.66
N HIS A 124 -0.99 20.18 -3.43
CA HIS A 124 -0.13 21.34 -3.18
C HIS A 124 1.23 21.19 -3.88
N PHE A 125 1.90 20.06 -3.72
CA PHE A 125 3.19 19.80 -4.36
C PHE A 125 3.11 19.91 -5.89
N VAL A 126 2.07 19.35 -6.48
CA VAL A 126 1.88 19.33 -7.93
C VAL A 126 1.48 20.71 -8.48
N SER A 127 0.76 21.53 -7.70
CA SER A 127 0.41 22.89 -8.09
C SER A 127 1.63 23.80 -8.30
N LEU A 128 2.78 23.44 -7.70
CA LEU A 128 4.04 24.14 -7.88
C LEU A 128 4.74 23.84 -9.22
N SER A 129 4.19 22.93 -10.04
CA SER A 129 4.79 22.49 -11.30
C SER A 129 3.78 22.54 -12.45
N ASP A 130 4.10 23.27 -13.50
CA ASP A 130 3.30 23.31 -14.73
C ASP A 130 3.12 21.92 -15.39
N ARG A 131 4.02 21.00 -15.08
CA ARG A 131 4.05 19.66 -15.67
C ARG A 131 2.78 18.84 -15.42
N TYR A 132 2.09 19.11 -14.31
CA TYR A 132 0.96 18.31 -13.84
C TYR A 132 -0.32 19.14 -13.72
N ARG A 133 -0.35 20.34 -14.31
CA ARG A 133 -1.47 21.29 -14.27
C ARG A 133 -2.80 20.66 -14.71
N ASP A 134 -2.73 19.70 -15.64
CA ASP A 134 -3.91 19.03 -16.20
C ASP A 134 -4.32 17.78 -15.42
N CYS A 135 -3.74 17.56 -14.23
CA CYS A 135 -4.05 16.39 -13.39
C CYS A 135 -4.66 16.85 -12.07
N ASP A 136 -5.67 16.12 -11.62
CA ASP A 136 -6.16 16.13 -10.24
C ASP A 136 -6.13 14.70 -9.69
N PHE A 137 -6.08 14.54 -8.38
CA PHE A 137 -5.98 13.24 -7.74
C PHE A 137 -6.74 13.18 -6.43
N SER A 138 -7.12 11.95 -6.09
CA SER A 138 -7.73 11.65 -4.80
C SER A 138 -7.16 10.36 -4.25
N PHE A 139 -6.60 10.43 -3.05
CA PHE A 139 -6.20 9.26 -2.27
C PHE A 139 -7.38 8.79 -1.43
N ARG A 140 -7.57 7.48 -1.36
CA ARG A 140 -8.62 6.84 -0.58
C ARG A 140 -8.24 5.40 -0.25
N LEU A 141 -9.01 4.75 0.60
CA LEU A 141 -8.92 3.31 0.79
C LEU A 141 -9.33 2.56 -0.48
N PRO A 142 -8.75 1.38 -0.77
CA PRO A 142 -9.17 0.52 -1.87
C PRO A 142 -10.56 -0.04 -1.59
N SER A 143 -11.36 -0.24 -2.64
CA SER A 143 -12.54 -1.09 -2.54
C SER A 143 -12.13 -2.57 -2.45
N CYS A 144 -13.06 -3.41 -2.00
CA CYS A 144 -12.86 -4.86 -1.98
C CYS A 144 -12.44 -5.38 -3.36
N ALA A 145 -13.14 -4.98 -4.42
CA ALA A 145 -12.84 -5.41 -5.79
C ALA A 145 -11.46 -4.91 -6.30
N GLU A 146 -11.06 -3.69 -5.96
CA GLU A 146 -9.73 -3.16 -6.34
C GLU A 146 -8.62 -3.91 -5.62
N TRP A 147 -8.81 -4.18 -4.34
CA TRP A 147 -7.86 -4.92 -3.53
C TRP A 147 -7.70 -6.36 -4.04
N GLU A 148 -8.81 -7.06 -4.30
CA GLU A 148 -8.84 -8.43 -4.84
C GLU A 148 -8.18 -8.50 -6.22
N PHE A 149 -8.52 -7.59 -7.12
CA PHE A 149 -7.92 -7.53 -8.46
C PHE A 149 -6.39 -7.41 -8.39
N VAL A 150 -5.88 -6.59 -7.47
CA VAL A 150 -4.44 -6.40 -7.29
C VAL A 150 -3.80 -7.63 -6.65
N SER A 151 -4.46 -8.25 -5.68
CA SER A 151 -3.99 -9.47 -5.05
C SER A 151 -3.99 -10.66 -6.02
N ASP A 152 -5.04 -10.82 -6.85
CA ASP A 152 -5.17 -11.88 -7.88
C ASP A 152 -4.20 -11.71 -9.06
N GLY A 153 -3.70 -10.52 -9.29
CA GLY A 153 -2.63 -10.26 -10.26
C GLY A 153 -1.37 -11.12 -10.01
N SER A 154 -1.43 -12.00 -9.03
CA SER A 154 -0.42 -13.01 -8.72
C SER A 154 -1.05 -14.40 -8.52
N PRO A 155 -1.49 -15.07 -9.60
CA PRO A 155 -1.92 -16.47 -9.47
C PRO A 155 -0.85 -17.35 -8.83
N GLU A 156 0.41 -16.95 -8.88
CA GLU A 156 1.53 -17.65 -8.23
C GLU A 156 1.53 -17.50 -6.71
N VAL A 157 1.08 -16.40 -6.14
CA VAL A 157 0.99 -16.25 -4.68
C VAL A 157 -0.06 -17.22 -4.15
N PHE A 158 -1.17 -17.43 -4.85
CA PHE A 158 -2.18 -18.40 -4.46
C PHE A 158 -1.78 -19.85 -4.75
N SER A 159 -1.08 -20.13 -5.85
CA SER A 159 -0.53 -21.46 -6.12
C SER A 159 0.54 -21.84 -5.09
N HIS A 160 1.21 -20.85 -4.48
CA HIS A 160 2.22 -21.06 -3.45
C HIS A 160 1.63 -21.08 -2.03
N LEU A 161 0.44 -20.50 -1.81
CA LEU A 161 -0.31 -20.68 -0.56
C LEU A 161 -0.96 -22.06 -0.45
N ASN A 162 -0.88 -22.88 -1.49
CA ASN A 162 -1.38 -24.25 -1.52
C ASN A 162 -0.29 -25.28 -1.88
N PRO A 163 0.94 -25.20 -1.37
CA PRO A 163 1.76 -26.40 -1.33
C PRO A 163 1.19 -27.29 -0.24
N PRO A 164 1.17 -28.61 -0.42
CA PRO A 164 1.10 -29.49 0.72
C PRO A 164 2.29 -29.09 1.60
N ILE A 165 2.02 -28.57 2.79
CA ILE A 165 3.03 -28.18 3.77
C ILE A 165 3.73 -29.45 4.18
N VAL A 166 4.83 -29.78 3.54
CA VAL A 166 5.75 -30.80 4.03
C VAL A 166 6.56 -30.13 5.11
N ILE A 167 6.02 -30.11 6.32
CA ILE A 167 6.65 -29.56 7.54
C ILE A 167 7.68 -30.57 8.09
N ASN A 168 8.47 -31.20 7.24
CA ASN A 168 9.61 -32.02 7.65
C ASN A 168 10.94 -31.34 7.36
N ALA A 169 10.92 -30.06 7.02
CA ALA A 169 12.14 -29.30 6.81
C ALA A 169 12.49 -28.55 8.09
N SER A 170 13.73 -28.73 8.52
CA SER A 170 14.40 -27.85 9.46
C SER A 170 14.02 -26.39 9.19
N PRO A 171 13.77 -25.54 10.19
CA PRO A 171 13.27 -24.16 10.02
C PRO A 171 14.08 -23.30 9.05
N THR A 172 15.26 -23.73 8.65
CA THR A 172 16.20 -23.00 7.79
C THR A 172 16.17 -23.39 6.31
N ALA A 173 15.54 -24.49 5.91
CA ALA A 173 15.83 -25.05 4.57
C ALA A 173 14.76 -24.81 3.52
N THR A 174 13.51 -24.55 3.85
CA THR A 174 12.42 -24.59 2.86
C THR A 174 11.67 -23.28 2.70
N ILE A 175 11.99 -22.29 3.49
CA ILE A 175 11.30 -20.98 3.47
C ILE A 175 11.76 -20.13 2.28
N MET A 176 12.82 -20.50 1.57
CA MET A 176 13.47 -19.64 0.58
C MET A 176 12.81 -19.58 -0.80
N ASN A 177 11.83 -20.40 -1.13
CA ASN A 177 11.19 -20.40 -2.44
C ASN A 177 9.68 -20.21 -2.42
N VAL A 178 9.09 -20.04 -1.26
CA VAL A 178 7.69 -19.75 -1.12
C VAL A 178 7.56 -18.31 -0.65
N THR A 179 6.82 -17.51 -1.38
CA THR A 179 6.43 -16.17 -0.94
C THR A 179 5.43 -16.31 0.21
N TRP A 180 5.92 -16.81 1.33
CA TRP A 180 5.15 -16.85 2.55
C TRP A 180 5.10 -15.43 3.09
N PRO A 181 3.92 -14.90 3.34
CA PRO A 181 3.81 -13.82 4.30
C PRO A 181 4.18 -14.43 5.64
N ALA A 182 5.42 -14.23 6.09
CA ALA A 182 5.94 -14.85 7.29
C ALA A 182 5.22 -14.41 8.55
N ASN A 183 4.28 -13.50 8.42
CA ASN A 183 3.49 -12.95 9.51
C ASN A 183 2.06 -13.48 9.57
N LEU A 184 1.76 -14.57 8.86
CA LEU A 184 0.52 -15.29 9.10
C LEU A 184 0.69 -16.23 10.29
N HIS A 185 -0.33 -16.29 11.12
CA HIS A 185 -0.41 -17.25 12.20
C HIS A 185 -0.59 -18.67 11.64
N PHE A 186 0.33 -19.59 11.95
CA PHE A 186 0.21 -20.98 11.54
C PHE A 186 -0.59 -21.77 12.55
N GLU A 187 -1.56 -22.55 12.08
CA GLU A 187 -2.38 -23.43 12.93
C GLU A 187 -1.56 -24.47 13.70
N GLN A 188 -0.24 -24.61 13.45
CA GLN A 188 0.64 -25.59 14.06
C GLN A 188 1.91 -24.99 14.70
N GLY A 189 1.81 -23.86 15.37
CA GLY A 189 2.80 -23.51 16.40
C GLY A 189 3.89 -22.49 16.06
N ALA A 190 3.95 -21.92 14.86
CA ALA A 190 4.79 -20.76 14.60
C ALA A 190 3.90 -19.51 14.54
N SER A 191 3.78 -18.83 15.65
CA SER A 191 3.03 -17.57 15.78
C SER A 191 4.00 -16.40 15.73
N PHE A 192 3.83 -15.51 14.76
CA PHE A 192 4.48 -14.20 14.82
C PHE A 192 3.62 -13.29 15.69
N SER A 193 4.21 -12.74 16.73
CA SER A 193 3.49 -11.91 17.69
C SER A 193 3.42 -10.44 17.29
N HIS A 194 3.94 -10.06 16.12
CA HIS A 194 4.05 -8.67 15.69
C HIS A 194 4.23 -8.53 14.16
N PRO A 195 3.92 -7.39 13.56
CA PRO A 195 4.25 -7.10 12.17
C PRO A 195 5.77 -6.97 11.98
N ILE A 196 6.19 -6.98 10.73
CA ILE A 196 7.59 -6.70 10.33
C ILE A 196 7.62 -5.45 9.42
N ALA A 197 8.83 -5.01 9.07
CA ALA A 197 9.00 -3.90 8.13
C ALA A 197 8.33 -4.22 6.79
N VAL A 198 7.63 -3.23 6.23
CA VAL A 198 6.95 -3.38 4.94
C VAL A 198 7.94 -3.70 3.82
N GLY A 199 7.52 -4.46 2.82
CA GLY A 199 8.38 -4.85 1.69
C GLY A 199 9.44 -5.89 2.05
N SER A 200 9.33 -6.58 3.19
CA SER A 200 10.29 -7.63 3.60
C SER A 200 10.16 -8.89 2.75
N TYR A 201 9.07 -9.09 2.05
CA TYR A 201 8.82 -10.22 1.15
C TYR A 201 8.87 -9.81 -0.31
N LYS A 202 8.89 -10.80 -1.22
CA LYS A 202 8.86 -10.53 -2.64
C LYS A 202 7.52 -9.90 -3.04
N PRO A 203 7.55 -8.88 -3.91
CA PRO A 203 6.32 -8.29 -4.41
C PRO A 203 5.59 -9.26 -5.35
N ASN A 204 4.31 -9.01 -5.53
CA ASN A 204 3.54 -9.66 -6.57
C ASN A 204 3.96 -9.19 -7.98
N ARG A 205 3.34 -9.74 -9.05
CA ARG A 205 3.65 -9.40 -10.45
C ARG A 205 3.46 -7.92 -10.79
N LEU A 206 2.62 -7.22 -10.03
CA LEU A 206 2.41 -5.79 -10.20
C LEU A 206 3.46 -4.94 -9.47
N GLY A 207 4.34 -5.55 -8.68
CA GLY A 207 5.34 -4.86 -7.87
C GLY A 207 4.79 -4.32 -6.54
N ILE A 208 3.72 -4.94 -6.03
CA ILE A 208 3.07 -4.60 -4.76
C ILE A 208 3.42 -5.66 -3.73
N TYR A 209 3.79 -5.22 -2.53
CA TYR A 209 4.28 -6.05 -1.44
C TYR A 209 3.17 -6.32 -0.41
N ASP A 210 3.35 -7.38 0.35
CA ASP A 210 2.64 -7.67 1.59
C ASP A 210 1.10 -7.74 1.44
N MET A 211 0.62 -8.14 0.23
CA MET A 211 -0.82 -8.33 -0.03
C MET A 211 -1.43 -9.48 0.79
N THR A 212 -0.60 -10.29 1.44
CA THR A 212 -1.05 -11.39 2.30
C THR A 212 -0.18 -11.40 3.55
N GLY A 213 -0.78 -11.24 4.72
CA GLY A 213 -0.09 -11.20 6.02
C GLY A 213 0.34 -9.78 6.42
N ASN A 214 1.30 -9.69 7.29
CA ASN A 214 1.79 -8.48 7.95
C ASN A 214 0.70 -7.78 8.76
N VAL A 215 -0.09 -6.86 8.18
CA VAL A 215 -1.32 -6.33 8.77
C VAL A 215 -2.49 -6.50 7.81
N ALA A 216 -3.68 -6.78 8.34
CA ALA A 216 -4.89 -6.76 7.54
C ALA A 216 -5.22 -5.31 7.13
N GLU A 217 -5.69 -5.12 5.91
CA GLU A 217 -5.82 -3.80 5.32
C GLU A 217 -7.27 -3.36 5.22
N MET A 218 -7.55 -2.20 5.83
CA MET A 218 -8.87 -1.57 5.77
C MET A 218 -9.30 -1.31 4.33
N LEU A 219 -10.55 -1.60 4.04
CA LEU A 219 -11.20 -1.31 2.76
C LEU A 219 -12.06 -0.05 2.86
N ARG A 220 -12.49 0.46 1.70
CA ARG A 220 -13.47 1.53 1.60
C ARG A 220 -14.80 1.14 2.25
N GLU A 221 -15.13 -0.13 2.22
CA GLU A 221 -16.25 -0.73 2.91
C GLU A 221 -15.94 -0.81 4.41
N LYS A 222 -16.47 0.16 5.19
CA LYS A 222 -16.21 0.29 6.63
C LYS A 222 -16.49 -1.01 7.37
N GLY A 223 -15.58 -1.40 8.25
CA GLY A 223 -15.70 -2.63 9.04
C GLY A 223 -15.18 -3.88 8.33
N LEU A 224 -14.65 -3.75 7.10
CA LEU A 224 -14.05 -4.86 6.36
C LEU A 224 -12.56 -4.59 6.09
N ALA A 225 -11.77 -5.65 6.22
CA ALA A 225 -10.34 -5.69 5.89
C ALA A 225 -10.01 -6.96 5.09
N LYS A 226 -8.86 -6.95 4.42
CA LYS A 226 -8.34 -8.08 3.63
C LYS A 226 -6.86 -8.34 3.90
N GLY A 227 -6.38 -9.47 3.36
CA GLY A 227 -4.97 -9.85 3.38
C GLY A 227 -4.58 -10.70 4.58
N GLY A 228 -5.35 -10.70 5.66
CA GLY A 228 -4.91 -11.30 6.91
C GLY A 228 -3.77 -10.52 7.56
N SER A 229 -3.21 -11.04 8.61
CA SER A 229 -2.13 -10.39 9.34
C SER A 229 -1.28 -11.41 10.07
N PHE A 230 -0.26 -10.95 10.81
CA PHE A 230 0.52 -11.78 11.74
C PHE A 230 -0.34 -12.53 12.79
N TYR A 231 -1.58 -12.09 12.99
CA TYR A 231 -2.54 -12.65 13.95
C TYR A 231 -3.47 -13.70 13.33
N HIS A 232 -3.72 -13.65 12.03
CA HIS A 232 -4.70 -14.48 11.35
C HIS A 232 -4.08 -15.76 10.80
N SER A 233 -4.90 -16.81 10.67
CA SER A 233 -4.52 -18.04 9.98
C SER A 233 -4.40 -17.84 8.47
N VAL A 234 -3.69 -18.76 7.80
CA VAL A 234 -3.58 -18.78 6.33
C VAL A 234 -4.95 -18.88 5.65
N SER A 235 -5.89 -19.60 6.25
CA SER A 235 -7.25 -19.76 5.73
C SER A 235 -8.05 -18.46 5.75
N GLU A 236 -7.81 -17.58 6.74
CA GLU A 236 -8.45 -16.28 6.86
C GLU A 236 -7.82 -15.23 5.93
N ALA A 237 -6.53 -15.40 5.62
CA ALA A 237 -5.80 -14.47 4.75
C ALA A 237 -6.04 -14.68 3.26
N ARG A 238 -6.82 -15.70 2.86
CA ARG A 238 -7.11 -15.98 1.44
C ARG A 238 -7.83 -14.81 0.79
N ASN A 239 -7.51 -14.55 -0.47
CA ASN A 239 -8.05 -13.42 -1.24
C ASN A 239 -9.58 -13.30 -1.19
N GLY A 240 -10.32 -14.39 -1.36
CA GLY A 240 -11.78 -14.39 -1.30
C GLY A 240 -12.38 -14.16 0.10
N LYS A 241 -11.56 -14.01 1.15
CA LYS A 241 -12.01 -13.77 2.52
C LYS A 241 -11.90 -12.31 2.88
N SER A 242 -12.89 -11.83 3.63
CA SER A 242 -12.84 -10.52 4.30
C SER A 242 -12.85 -10.74 5.80
N ILE A 243 -12.15 -9.89 6.51
CA ILE A 243 -12.03 -9.90 7.97
C ILE A 243 -12.85 -8.72 8.49
N SER A 244 -13.77 -8.98 9.41
CA SER A 244 -14.56 -7.93 10.04
C SER A 244 -13.80 -7.32 11.20
N TYR A 245 -13.92 -6.00 11.36
CA TYR A 245 -13.40 -5.27 12.51
C TYR A 245 -14.36 -4.16 12.94
N GLU A 246 -14.36 -3.84 14.22
CA GLU A 246 -15.23 -2.78 14.78
C GLU A 246 -14.43 -1.57 15.23
N LYS A 247 -13.18 -1.78 15.66
CA LYS A 247 -12.32 -0.75 16.23
C LYS A 247 -10.86 -0.93 15.77
N ALA A 248 -10.01 0.02 16.14
CA ALA A 248 -8.56 -0.12 15.99
C ALA A 248 -8.04 -1.38 16.70
N THR A 249 -7.10 -2.06 16.05
CA THR A 249 -6.42 -3.25 16.60
C THR A 249 -4.94 -3.23 16.23
N ALA A 250 -4.15 -4.09 16.89
CA ALA A 250 -2.73 -4.22 16.60
C ALA A 250 -2.45 -4.81 15.20
N TRP A 251 -3.34 -5.66 14.72
CA TRP A 251 -3.21 -6.40 13.46
C TRP A 251 -3.83 -5.70 12.24
N LEU A 252 -4.41 -4.50 12.43
CA LEU A 252 -5.14 -3.75 11.40
C LEU A 252 -4.37 -2.50 10.99
N GLY A 253 -4.07 -2.41 9.72
CA GLY A 253 -3.47 -1.26 9.05
C GLY A 253 -4.23 -0.90 7.78
N PHE A 254 -3.56 -0.26 6.81
CA PHE A 254 -4.16 0.07 5.51
C PHE A 254 -3.11 0.43 4.47
N ARG A 255 -3.51 0.43 3.21
CA ARG A 255 -2.82 1.09 2.10
C ARG A 255 -3.77 2.01 1.35
N CYS A 256 -3.23 2.98 0.60
CA CYS A 256 -4.05 3.86 -0.21
C CYS A 256 -4.08 3.39 -1.67
N VAL A 257 -5.19 3.71 -2.33
CA VAL A 257 -5.24 3.89 -3.78
C VAL A 257 -5.29 5.37 -4.10
N CYS A 258 -4.78 5.73 -5.28
CA CYS A 258 -4.89 7.07 -5.84
C CYS A 258 -5.62 7.00 -7.17
N VAL A 259 -6.67 7.79 -7.32
CA VAL A 259 -7.33 8.00 -8.61
C VAL A 259 -6.81 9.31 -9.20
N VAL A 260 -6.32 9.24 -10.44
CA VAL A 260 -5.84 10.40 -11.20
C VAL A 260 -6.89 10.81 -12.22
N TYR A 261 -7.32 12.04 -12.16
CA TYR A 261 -8.26 12.65 -13.10
C TYR A 261 -7.48 13.55 -14.06
N TYR A 262 -7.59 13.30 -15.36
CA TYR A 262 -6.99 14.14 -16.38
C TYR A 262 -8.05 15.15 -16.86
N LYS A 263 -7.74 16.45 -16.74
CA LYS A 263 -8.58 17.51 -17.30
C LYS A 263 -8.56 17.37 -18.83
N LYS A 264 -9.71 17.45 -19.44
CA LYS A 264 -9.89 17.43 -20.90
C LYS A 264 -9.35 18.69 -21.54
#